data_cd69e09b35d47bad985d47ce1314541a
#
_entry.id   cd69e09b35d47bad985d47ce1314541a
#
_cell.length_a   1.000
_cell.length_b   1.000
_cell.length_c   1.000
_cell.angle_alpha   90.00
_cell.angle_beta   90.00
_cell.angle_gamma   90.00
#
_symmetry.space_group_name_H-M   'P 1'
#
loop_
_entity.id
_entity.type
_entity.pdbx_description
1 polymer ?
#
loop_
_entity_poly.entity_id
_entity_poly.type
_entity_poly.pdbx_seq_one_letter_code
_entity_poly.pdbx_strand_id
1 'polypeptide(L)'
;MINFVEGTTIFLILGAAIAMGRLLAPYVSKVFERTPSRLDRILNPVENTIYRLGGVNPNRSMGWKEYVFSLMFLNVVQMALAFFIFMFQDKLPLNPQGFPGLNWDLAFMQVISFGTNTNLQHYNGEAALSYLSQMSAVQFLQFTSAASGICAAVAFIRGLKVGSKDFGNFYVDFVRSLTRVLFPFCLIAALILVALGTPQSLSGYTTVKTVEGATQSILVGPVASLVSIMQIGTNGGGYYGANSAYPLENPTPATDVIQILLMLLMPTVMCFVYGEMLGKRKETRPILWGSYALFVIDLVIAFVPDPLFGPGMEVRFGGFFSAFWTVVTTAVTTGSVNASLYAVNQFTIVAAFMGMLIQSTPGGKGVGLMYMVMYVVITVFIVGLMSGRTPEYLGMKITGRDVLIVMIAFLVHPIIILIPTVLAYATGAANAIGVSGNALGFTQVFYEFTSAAANNGSDFFGASANTVFFNISTGLVMFAGRFAPISLLMALSGSMIGRKRHVEIGLKTETATFTVVLVGSIIILVALTFFPFLALGPILAWFQGHATGFG
;
A
#
# COMPACT_ATOMS: atom_id res chain seq x y z
N MET A 1 -6.95 12.80 -25.25
CA MET A 1 -7.42 13.89 -24.36
C MET A 1 -8.54 13.33 -23.48
N ILE A 2 -8.51 13.64 -22.18
CA ILE A 2 -9.58 13.28 -21.25
C ILE A 2 -10.86 13.96 -21.73
N ASN A 3 -11.93 13.18 -21.92
CA ASN A 3 -13.21 13.76 -22.26
C ASN A 3 -13.93 14.29 -20.99
N PHE A 4 -15.00 15.08 -21.19
CA PHE A 4 -15.74 15.69 -20.08
C PHE A 4 -16.29 14.67 -19.07
N VAL A 5 -16.77 13.52 -19.56
CA VAL A 5 -17.32 12.46 -18.71
C VAL A 5 -16.23 11.82 -17.86
N GLU A 6 -15.08 11.51 -18.45
CA GLU A 6 -13.91 10.95 -17.74
C GLU A 6 -13.40 11.88 -16.65
N GLY A 7 -13.19 13.17 -16.97
CA GLY A 7 -12.76 14.17 -15.98
C GLY A 7 -13.77 14.33 -14.84
N THR A 8 -15.07 14.34 -15.15
CA THR A 8 -16.13 14.42 -14.15
C THR A 8 -16.12 13.17 -13.26
N THR A 9 -15.91 11.98 -13.83
CA THR A 9 -15.84 10.73 -13.06
C THR A 9 -14.68 10.73 -12.06
N ILE A 10 -13.47 11.15 -12.47
CA ILE A 10 -12.34 11.31 -11.53
C ILE A 10 -12.72 12.25 -10.40
N PHE A 11 -13.24 13.44 -10.74
CA PHE A 11 -13.61 14.44 -9.74
C PHE A 11 -14.63 13.90 -8.73
N LEU A 12 -15.65 13.17 -9.19
CA LEU A 12 -16.64 12.55 -8.32
C LEU A 12 -16.05 11.47 -7.41
N ILE A 13 -15.16 10.62 -7.95
CA ILE A 13 -14.49 9.58 -7.15
C ILE A 13 -13.61 10.20 -6.06
N LEU A 14 -12.78 11.18 -6.40
CA LEU A 14 -11.92 11.85 -5.43
C LEU A 14 -12.73 12.64 -4.39
N GLY A 15 -13.77 13.34 -4.83
CA GLY A 15 -14.71 14.02 -3.95
C GLY A 15 -15.42 13.07 -2.97
N ALA A 16 -15.87 11.91 -3.47
CA ALA A 16 -16.48 10.87 -2.64
C ALA A 16 -15.48 10.29 -1.62
N ALA A 17 -14.24 10.00 -2.04
CA ALA A 17 -13.20 9.51 -1.14
C ALA A 17 -12.89 10.52 -0.01
N ILE A 18 -12.77 11.81 -0.32
CA ILE A 18 -12.54 12.87 0.67
C ILE A 18 -13.74 13.02 1.61
N ALA A 19 -14.97 13.01 1.07
CA ALA A 19 -16.20 13.11 1.87
C ALA A 19 -16.34 11.92 2.83
N MET A 20 -16.16 10.70 2.34
CA MET A 20 -16.17 9.49 3.18
C MET A 20 -15.04 9.52 4.22
N GLY A 21 -13.85 9.94 3.83
CA GLY A 21 -12.71 10.08 4.74
C GLY A 21 -13.02 11.01 5.92
N ARG A 22 -13.59 12.17 5.63
CA ARG A 22 -14.01 13.14 6.65
C ARG A 22 -15.13 12.62 7.55
N LEU A 23 -16.07 11.86 6.99
CA LEU A 23 -17.20 11.29 7.73
C LEU A 23 -16.76 10.18 8.69
N LEU A 24 -15.84 9.31 8.25
CA LEU A 24 -15.42 8.13 9.00
C LEU A 24 -14.29 8.39 10.00
N ALA A 25 -13.48 9.42 9.80
CA ALA A 25 -12.34 9.71 10.67
C ALA A 25 -12.69 9.92 12.15
N PRO A 26 -13.79 10.62 12.53
CA PRO A 26 -14.18 10.72 13.93
C PRO A 26 -14.52 9.37 14.57
N TYR A 27 -15.13 8.44 13.80
CA TYR A 27 -15.40 7.09 14.28
C TYR A 27 -14.08 6.32 14.51
N VAL A 28 -13.18 6.31 13.52
CA VAL A 28 -11.89 5.61 13.61
C VAL A 28 -11.03 6.18 14.74
N SER A 29 -10.98 7.51 14.91
CA SER A 29 -10.29 8.16 16.03
C SER A 29 -10.81 7.69 17.39
N LYS A 30 -12.15 7.66 17.58
CA LYS A 30 -12.79 7.19 18.82
C LYS A 30 -12.49 5.72 19.12
N VAL A 31 -12.36 4.85 18.11
CA VAL A 31 -11.97 3.44 18.30
C VAL A 31 -10.62 3.35 19.00
N PHE A 32 -9.63 4.15 18.56
CA PHE A 32 -8.27 4.12 19.11
C PHE A 32 -8.12 4.95 20.40
N GLU A 33 -8.93 5.97 20.59
CA GLU A 33 -9.00 6.72 21.87
C GLU A 33 -9.83 5.97 22.93
N ARG A 34 -10.37 4.79 22.59
CA ARG A 34 -11.19 3.94 23.47
C ARG A 34 -12.39 4.66 24.05
N THR A 35 -12.97 5.59 23.29
CA THR A 35 -14.21 6.29 23.68
C THR A 35 -15.36 5.28 23.69
N PRO A 36 -16.19 5.22 24.75
CA PRO A 36 -17.33 4.33 24.82
C PRO A 36 -18.29 4.46 23.64
N SER A 37 -18.74 3.35 23.09
CA SER A 37 -19.64 3.29 21.94
C SER A 37 -20.73 2.23 22.12
N ARG A 38 -21.81 2.33 21.34
CA ARG A 38 -22.89 1.31 21.34
C ARG A 38 -22.39 -0.07 20.90
N LEU A 39 -21.34 -0.13 20.10
CA LEU A 39 -20.72 -1.38 19.63
C LEU A 39 -20.00 -2.12 20.74
N ASP A 40 -19.67 -1.48 21.85
CA ASP A 40 -18.94 -2.07 22.97
C ASP A 40 -19.70 -3.25 23.59
N ARG A 41 -21.04 -3.19 23.58
CA ARG A 41 -21.88 -4.27 24.10
C ARG A 41 -21.67 -5.60 23.34
N ILE A 42 -21.40 -5.51 22.03
CA ILE A 42 -21.24 -6.69 21.16
C ILE A 42 -19.76 -7.06 21.02
N LEU A 43 -18.88 -6.08 20.84
CA LEU A 43 -17.49 -6.33 20.49
C LEU A 43 -16.55 -6.52 21.70
N ASN A 44 -16.82 -5.84 22.83
CA ASN A 44 -15.98 -6.03 24.03
C ASN A 44 -15.90 -7.48 24.52
N PRO A 45 -16.99 -8.29 24.55
CA PRO A 45 -16.88 -9.70 24.93
C PRO A 45 -15.91 -10.48 24.03
N VAL A 46 -15.98 -10.26 22.71
CA VAL A 46 -15.09 -10.89 21.73
C VAL A 46 -13.65 -10.45 21.93
N GLU A 47 -13.41 -9.12 21.99
CA GLU A 47 -12.09 -8.54 22.21
C GLU A 47 -11.46 -9.01 23.53
N ASN A 48 -12.22 -9.01 24.63
CA ASN A 48 -11.76 -9.46 25.93
C ASN A 48 -11.42 -10.96 25.95
N THR A 49 -12.15 -11.78 25.19
CA THR A 49 -11.81 -13.19 25.03
C THR A 49 -10.46 -13.35 24.31
N ILE A 50 -10.25 -12.60 23.22
CA ILE A 50 -8.97 -12.61 22.48
C ILE A 50 -7.83 -12.13 23.40
N TYR A 51 -8.01 -11.06 24.17
CA TYR A 51 -6.99 -10.57 25.11
C TYR A 51 -6.66 -11.60 26.18
N ARG A 52 -7.69 -12.29 26.73
CA ARG A 52 -7.50 -13.35 27.74
C ARG A 52 -6.72 -14.53 27.18
N LEU A 53 -7.08 -15.00 25.98
CA LEU A 53 -6.40 -16.11 25.31
C LEU A 53 -4.95 -15.76 24.94
N GLY A 54 -4.70 -14.51 24.54
CA GLY A 54 -3.36 -14.01 24.22
C GLY A 54 -2.53 -13.57 25.43
N GLY A 55 -3.05 -13.64 26.65
CA GLY A 55 -2.35 -13.14 27.85
C GLY A 55 -2.10 -11.63 27.85
N VAL A 56 -2.92 -10.87 27.10
CA VAL A 56 -2.76 -9.42 26.93
C VAL A 56 -3.45 -8.67 28.07
N ASN A 57 -2.71 -7.82 28.77
CA ASN A 57 -3.31 -6.85 29.69
C ASN A 57 -3.69 -5.55 28.92
N PRO A 58 -5.00 -5.30 28.68
CA PRO A 58 -5.43 -4.18 27.85
C PRO A 58 -5.17 -2.81 28.48
N ASN A 59 -4.90 -2.74 29.78
CA ASN A 59 -4.64 -1.50 30.51
C ASN A 59 -3.16 -1.15 30.59
N ARG A 60 -2.26 -2.04 30.15
CA ARG A 60 -0.83 -1.79 30.13
C ARG A 60 -0.46 -0.95 28.91
N SER A 61 0.19 0.20 29.13
CA SER A 61 0.78 0.99 28.07
C SER A 61 2.18 0.50 27.70
N MET A 62 2.58 0.72 26.46
CA MET A 62 3.89 0.37 25.90
C MET A 62 4.68 1.62 25.56
N GLY A 63 6.00 1.53 25.70
CA GLY A 63 6.94 2.47 25.08
C GLY A 63 7.09 2.19 23.58
N TRP A 64 7.68 3.13 22.82
CA TRP A 64 7.79 2.97 21.36
C TRP A 64 8.60 1.72 20.94
N LYS A 65 9.66 1.36 21.67
CA LYS A 65 10.47 0.14 21.39
C LYS A 65 9.66 -1.14 21.58
N GLU A 66 8.93 -1.21 22.68
CA GLU A 66 8.09 -2.36 22.99
C GLU A 66 6.94 -2.49 21.99
N TYR A 67 6.35 -1.37 21.58
CA TYR A 67 5.29 -1.35 20.57
C TYR A 67 5.78 -1.86 19.22
N VAL A 68 6.93 -1.36 18.73
CA VAL A 68 7.54 -1.81 17.47
C VAL A 68 7.95 -3.28 17.55
N PHE A 69 8.56 -3.71 18.65
CA PHE A 69 8.93 -5.11 18.83
C PHE A 69 7.69 -6.03 18.80
N SER A 70 6.62 -5.67 19.51
CA SER A 70 5.37 -6.42 19.51
C SER A 70 4.74 -6.50 18.13
N LEU A 71 4.78 -5.40 17.36
CA LEU A 71 4.31 -5.35 15.98
C LEU A 71 5.13 -6.31 15.10
N MET A 72 6.46 -6.22 15.13
CA MET A 72 7.32 -7.07 14.31
C MET A 72 7.19 -8.54 14.71
N PHE A 73 7.21 -8.84 16.00
CA PHE A 73 7.08 -10.20 16.53
C PHE A 73 5.79 -10.88 16.07
N LEU A 74 4.65 -10.20 16.22
CA LEU A 74 3.36 -10.76 15.79
C LEU A 74 3.34 -11.02 14.27
N ASN A 75 3.83 -10.08 13.47
CA ASN A 75 3.88 -10.26 12.01
C ASN A 75 4.79 -11.45 11.62
N VAL A 76 5.97 -11.58 12.23
CA VAL A 76 6.89 -12.70 11.96
C VAL A 76 6.26 -14.04 12.34
N VAL A 77 5.57 -14.12 13.49
CA VAL A 77 4.86 -15.35 13.89
C VAL A 77 3.77 -15.72 12.88
N GLN A 78 2.99 -14.75 12.42
CA GLN A 78 1.94 -14.97 11.42
C GLN A 78 2.52 -15.40 10.06
N MET A 79 3.62 -14.77 9.62
CA MET A 79 4.35 -15.18 8.42
C MET A 79 4.87 -16.62 8.54
N ALA A 80 5.41 -17.00 9.69
CA ALA A 80 5.90 -18.36 9.92
C ALA A 80 4.76 -19.39 9.86
N LEU A 81 3.60 -19.09 10.45
CA LEU A 81 2.43 -19.98 10.35
C LEU A 81 1.93 -20.12 8.90
N ALA A 82 1.84 -19.02 8.17
CA ALA A 82 1.45 -19.02 6.76
C ALA A 82 2.46 -19.77 5.88
N PHE A 83 3.77 -19.69 6.21
CA PHE A 83 4.81 -20.44 5.52
C PHE A 83 4.55 -21.95 5.55
N PHE A 84 4.21 -22.49 6.72
CA PHE A 84 3.87 -23.90 6.84
C PHE A 84 2.57 -24.25 6.09
N ILE A 85 1.59 -23.36 6.05
CA ILE A 85 0.36 -23.58 5.26
C ILE A 85 0.71 -23.71 3.79
N PHE A 86 1.53 -22.83 3.23
CA PHE A 86 1.95 -22.89 1.83
C PHE A 86 2.78 -24.12 1.49
N MET A 87 3.74 -24.48 2.38
CA MET A 87 4.63 -25.64 2.17
C MET A 87 3.90 -26.98 2.24
N PHE A 88 2.83 -27.07 3.01
CA PHE A 88 2.12 -28.33 3.28
C PHE A 88 0.66 -28.33 2.84
N GLN A 89 0.26 -27.44 1.90
CA GLN A 89 -1.13 -27.35 1.45
C GLN A 89 -1.66 -28.63 0.80
N ASP A 90 -0.79 -29.48 0.27
CA ASP A 90 -1.13 -30.80 -0.26
C ASP A 90 -1.67 -31.78 0.80
N LYS A 91 -1.31 -31.57 2.06
CA LYS A 91 -1.74 -32.38 3.23
C LYS A 91 -2.87 -31.73 4.02
N LEU A 92 -3.27 -30.53 3.65
CA LEU A 92 -4.31 -29.76 4.35
C LEU A 92 -5.67 -29.89 3.63
N PRO A 93 -6.78 -29.72 4.36
CA PRO A 93 -8.12 -29.77 3.76
C PRO A 93 -8.35 -28.58 2.81
N LEU A 94 -9.51 -28.62 2.10
CA LEU A 94 -9.93 -27.59 1.16
C LEU A 94 -8.95 -27.38 -0.02
N ASN A 95 -8.36 -28.47 -0.48
CA ASN A 95 -7.53 -28.52 -1.70
C ASN A 95 -8.17 -29.48 -2.74
N PRO A 96 -9.36 -29.16 -3.28
CA PRO A 96 -10.04 -30.04 -4.21
C PRO A 96 -9.31 -30.17 -5.57
N GLN A 97 -8.40 -29.24 -5.87
CA GLN A 97 -7.59 -29.27 -7.08
C GLN A 97 -6.33 -30.15 -6.93
N GLY A 98 -5.98 -30.56 -5.71
CA GLY A 98 -4.78 -31.35 -5.44
C GLY A 98 -3.47 -30.60 -5.68
N PHE A 99 -3.44 -29.28 -5.48
CA PHE A 99 -2.21 -28.49 -5.64
C PHE A 99 -1.12 -28.96 -4.69
N PRO A 100 0.13 -29.13 -5.17
CA PRO A 100 1.28 -29.45 -4.33
C PRO A 100 1.63 -28.30 -3.40
N GLY A 101 2.46 -28.56 -2.37
CA GLY A 101 3.07 -27.50 -1.58
C GLY A 101 3.94 -26.59 -2.44
N LEU A 102 4.00 -25.30 -2.09
CA LEU A 102 4.91 -24.36 -2.78
C LEU A 102 6.38 -24.72 -2.48
N ASN A 103 7.27 -24.40 -3.41
CA ASN A 103 8.71 -24.43 -3.15
C ASN A 103 9.05 -23.47 -2.01
N TRP A 104 10.07 -23.78 -1.23
CA TRP A 104 10.44 -23.03 -0.02
C TRP A 104 10.77 -21.55 -0.29
N ASP A 105 11.42 -21.26 -1.41
CA ASP A 105 11.83 -19.91 -1.80
C ASP A 105 10.61 -19.05 -2.21
N LEU A 106 9.67 -19.63 -2.96
CA LEU A 106 8.41 -19.00 -3.29
C LEU A 106 7.55 -18.81 -2.03
N ALA A 107 7.43 -19.83 -1.17
CA ALA A 107 6.71 -19.72 0.09
C ALA A 107 7.32 -18.65 1.00
N PHE A 108 8.65 -18.55 1.11
CA PHE A 108 9.37 -17.50 1.83
C PHE A 108 9.01 -16.11 1.30
N MET A 109 9.09 -15.92 -0.01
CA MET A 109 8.75 -14.64 -0.64
C MET A 109 7.29 -14.29 -0.37
N GLN A 110 6.36 -15.23 -0.55
CA GLN A 110 4.93 -14.95 -0.44
C GLN A 110 4.51 -14.58 0.99
N VAL A 111 5.01 -15.25 2.02
CA VAL A 111 4.65 -14.89 3.39
C VAL A 111 5.15 -13.51 3.78
N ILE A 112 6.34 -13.13 3.31
CA ILE A 112 6.85 -11.77 3.52
C ILE A 112 6.00 -10.77 2.72
N SER A 113 5.70 -11.07 1.47
CA SER A 113 4.90 -10.23 0.59
C SER A 113 3.54 -9.90 1.22
N PHE A 114 2.78 -10.90 1.65
CA PHE A 114 1.48 -10.68 2.29
C PHE A 114 1.61 -10.12 3.70
N GLY A 115 2.60 -10.54 4.48
CA GLY A 115 2.83 -10.06 5.83
C GLY A 115 3.33 -8.62 5.91
N THR A 116 4.01 -8.11 4.88
CA THR A 116 4.43 -6.71 4.77
C THR A 116 3.41 -5.81 4.08
N ASN A 117 2.26 -6.35 3.67
CA ASN A 117 1.22 -5.64 2.94
C ASN A 117 1.63 -5.24 1.51
N THR A 118 2.59 -5.94 0.91
CA THR A 118 3.04 -5.71 -0.46
C THR A 118 2.17 -6.45 -1.46
N ASN A 119 1.99 -7.75 -1.20
CA ASN A 119 1.21 -8.68 -2.02
C ASN A 119 1.70 -8.83 -3.46
N LEU A 120 3.00 -8.65 -3.69
CA LEU A 120 3.68 -9.05 -4.92
C LEU A 120 3.57 -10.55 -5.07
N GLN A 121 3.18 -11.04 -6.26
CA GLN A 121 2.86 -12.45 -6.50
C GLN A 121 3.68 -13.03 -7.63
N HIS A 122 4.65 -13.91 -7.31
CA HIS A 122 5.40 -14.68 -8.32
C HIS A 122 4.70 -16.01 -8.64
N TYR A 123 3.37 -16.03 -8.64
CA TYR A 123 2.52 -17.19 -8.96
C TYR A 123 1.13 -16.75 -9.42
N ASN A 124 0.41 -17.66 -10.06
CA ASN A 124 -1.01 -17.49 -10.36
C ASN A 124 -1.84 -18.24 -9.32
N GLY A 125 -2.66 -17.51 -8.55
CA GLY A 125 -3.38 -18.07 -7.41
C GLY A 125 -4.31 -19.22 -7.76
N GLU A 126 -5.00 -19.13 -8.90
CA GLU A 126 -5.89 -20.15 -9.44
C GLU A 126 -5.20 -21.45 -9.88
N ALA A 127 -3.88 -21.40 -10.08
CA ALA A 127 -3.08 -22.54 -10.53
C ALA A 127 -2.10 -23.07 -9.46
N ALA A 128 -1.99 -22.39 -8.32
CA ALA A 128 -0.95 -22.68 -7.32
C ALA A 128 -1.47 -22.85 -5.88
N LEU A 129 -2.59 -22.23 -5.52
CA LEU A 129 -3.05 -22.18 -4.13
C LEU A 129 -4.41 -22.84 -3.90
N SER A 130 -4.46 -23.68 -2.86
CA SER A 130 -5.71 -24.24 -2.35
C SER A 130 -6.62 -23.17 -1.74
N TYR A 131 -7.91 -23.47 -1.57
CA TYR A 131 -8.85 -22.58 -0.87
C TYR A 131 -8.39 -22.27 0.55
N LEU A 132 -7.86 -23.29 1.27
CA LEU A 132 -7.33 -23.07 2.60
C LEU A 132 -6.16 -22.08 2.58
N SER A 133 -5.23 -22.23 1.66
CA SER A 133 -4.09 -21.32 1.51
C SER A 133 -4.53 -19.91 1.17
N GLN A 134 -5.50 -19.73 0.26
CA GLN A 134 -6.05 -18.42 -0.08
C GLN A 134 -6.74 -17.76 1.11
N MET A 135 -7.53 -18.48 1.91
CA MET A 135 -8.26 -17.91 3.05
C MET A 135 -7.39 -17.76 4.30
N SER A 136 -6.61 -18.80 4.66
CA SER A 136 -5.94 -18.88 5.97
C SER A 136 -4.51 -18.35 5.95
N ALA A 137 -3.89 -18.21 4.78
CA ALA A 137 -2.59 -17.57 4.65
C ALA A 137 -2.73 -16.22 3.93
N VAL A 138 -3.20 -16.17 2.67
CA VAL A 138 -3.28 -14.93 1.90
C VAL A 138 -4.22 -13.92 2.54
N GLN A 139 -5.52 -14.21 2.60
CA GLN A 139 -6.52 -13.29 3.13
C GLN A 139 -6.29 -12.93 4.60
N PHE A 140 -5.88 -13.91 5.42
CA PHE A 140 -5.52 -13.68 6.81
C PHE A 140 -4.36 -12.67 6.95
N LEU A 141 -3.26 -12.85 6.20
CA LEU A 141 -2.14 -11.91 6.21
C LEU A 141 -2.52 -10.54 5.65
N GLN A 142 -3.42 -10.47 4.66
CA GLN A 142 -3.95 -9.19 4.18
C GLN A 142 -4.66 -8.40 5.29
N PHE A 143 -5.51 -9.05 6.10
CA PHE A 143 -6.15 -8.41 7.25
C PHE A 143 -5.14 -7.97 8.31
N THR A 144 -4.21 -8.82 8.64
CA THR A 144 -3.29 -8.59 9.76
C THR A 144 -2.18 -7.60 9.43
N SER A 145 -1.63 -7.63 8.20
CA SER A 145 -0.67 -6.63 7.73
C SER A 145 -1.31 -5.24 7.59
N ALA A 146 -2.57 -5.21 7.16
CA ALA A 146 -3.40 -4.02 7.12
C ALA A 146 -3.58 -3.40 8.51
N ALA A 147 -3.98 -4.21 9.50
CA ALA A 147 -4.14 -3.77 10.88
C ALA A 147 -2.83 -3.23 11.46
N SER A 148 -1.70 -3.91 11.20
CA SER A 148 -0.37 -3.50 11.66
C SER A 148 0.02 -2.10 11.14
N GLY A 149 -0.30 -1.77 9.88
CA GLY A 149 -0.06 -0.44 9.32
C GLY A 149 -0.88 0.65 10.01
N ILE A 150 -2.17 0.40 10.27
CA ILE A 150 -3.04 1.33 11.02
C ILE A 150 -2.49 1.53 12.45
N CYS A 151 -2.11 0.44 13.13
CA CYS A 151 -1.54 0.50 14.48
C CYS A 151 -0.27 1.34 14.54
N ALA A 152 0.65 1.16 13.60
CA ALA A 152 1.88 1.95 13.51
C ALA A 152 1.57 3.45 13.39
N ALA A 153 0.64 3.84 12.51
CA ALA A 153 0.24 5.23 12.34
C ALA A 153 -0.42 5.81 13.60
N VAL A 154 -1.32 5.08 14.22
CA VAL A 154 -2.03 5.53 15.44
C VAL A 154 -1.04 5.72 16.59
N ALA A 155 -0.12 4.80 16.80
CA ALA A 155 0.93 4.93 17.80
C ALA A 155 1.86 6.10 17.48
N PHE A 156 2.25 6.28 16.22
CA PHE A 156 3.05 7.41 15.76
C PHE A 156 2.37 8.75 16.06
N ILE A 157 1.06 8.88 15.76
CA ILE A 157 0.28 10.09 16.09
C ILE A 157 0.26 10.35 17.59
N ARG A 158 0.09 9.30 18.42
CA ARG A 158 0.13 9.45 19.89
C ARG A 158 1.48 10.00 20.37
N GLY A 159 2.60 9.54 19.80
CA GLY A 159 3.93 10.05 20.13
C GLY A 159 4.15 11.51 19.73
N LEU A 160 3.45 12.00 18.70
CA LEU A 160 3.48 13.40 18.26
C LEU A 160 2.54 14.31 19.05
N LYS A 161 1.61 13.75 19.82
CA LYS A 161 0.64 14.53 20.61
C LYS A 161 1.35 15.17 21.81
N VAL A 162 1.34 16.49 21.89
CA VAL A 162 1.93 17.23 23.01
C VAL A 162 1.32 16.79 24.32
N GLY A 163 2.17 16.44 25.29
CA GLY A 163 1.74 15.96 26.61
C GLY A 163 1.36 14.48 26.68
N SER A 164 1.49 13.74 25.59
CA SER A 164 1.36 12.28 25.61
C SER A 164 2.50 11.65 26.41
N LYS A 165 2.20 10.53 27.09
CA LYS A 165 3.16 9.82 27.94
C LYS A 165 3.52 8.43 27.41
N ASP A 166 2.71 7.86 26.52
CA ASP A 166 2.86 6.51 26.01
C ASP A 166 2.29 6.34 24.58
N PHE A 167 2.52 5.18 23.99
CA PHE A 167 2.08 4.81 22.65
C PHE A 167 0.79 3.97 22.62
N GLY A 168 0.22 3.69 23.77
CA GLY A 168 -0.89 2.75 23.94
C GLY A 168 -0.42 1.29 24.02
N ASN A 169 -1.24 0.36 23.57
CA ASN A 169 -0.95 -1.07 23.57
C ASN A 169 -1.17 -1.64 22.18
N PHE A 170 -0.11 -2.17 21.57
CA PHE A 170 -0.15 -2.70 20.21
C PHE A 170 -1.23 -3.77 20.01
N TYR A 171 -1.30 -4.77 20.90
CA TYR A 171 -2.25 -5.88 20.76
C TYR A 171 -3.70 -5.42 20.84
N VAL A 172 -3.98 -4.42 21.68
CA VAL A 172 -5.32 -3.82 21.80
C VAL A 172 -5.66 -3.04 20.54
N ASP A 173 -4.74 -2.21 20.04
CA ASP A 173 -4.93 -1.45 18.81
C ASP A 173 -5.11 -2.39 17.62
N PHE A 174 -4.35 -3.49 17.57
CA PHE A 174 -4.41 -4.50 16.52
C PHE A 174 -5.77 -5.21 16.49
N VAL A 175 -6.24 -5.74 17.63
CA VAL A 175 -7.55 -6.40 17.70
C VAL A 175 -8.66 -5.41 17.33
N ARG A 176 -8.62 -4.17 17.82
CA ARG A 176 -9.62 -3.14 17.48
C ARG A 176 -9.55 -2.72 16.01
N SER A 177 -8.37 -2.68 15.41
CA SER A 177 -8.24 -2.45 13.97
C SER A 177 -8.97 -3.52 13.16
N LEU A 178 -8.84 -4.79 13.57
CA LEU A 178 -9.52 -5.91 12.92
C LEU A 178 -11.03 -5.88 13.16
N THR A 179 -11.47 -5.85 14.43
CA THR A 179 -12.87 -6.05 14.80
C THR A 179 -13.77 -4.84 14.53
N ARG A 180 -13.23 -3.62 14.67
CA ARG A 180 -14.03 -2.38 14.59
C ARG A 180 -13.82 -1.59 13.30
N VAL A 181 -12.69 -1.78 12.61
CA VAL A 181 -12.40 -1.01 11.39
C VAL A 181 -12.40 -1.93 10.18
N LEU A 182 -11.44 -2.86 10.04
CA LEU A 182 -11.28 -3.60 8.80
C LEU A 182 -12.45 -4.56 8.53
N PHE A 183 -12.78 -5.44 9.47
CA PHE A 183 -13.81 -6.45 9.25
C PHE A 183 -15.19 -5.88 8.90
N PRO A 184 -15.75 -4.87 9.61
CA PRO A 184 -17.05 -4.31 9.24
C PRO A 184 -17.08 -3.68 7.86
N PHE A 185 -16.05 -2.90 7.50
CA PHE A 185 -15.99 -2.29 6.18
C PHE A 185 -15.78 -3.31 5.07
N CYS A 186 -14.92 -4.31 5.29
CA CYS A 186 -14.71 -5.40 4.32
C CYS A 186 -15.97 -6.25 4.13
N LEU A 187 -16.73 -6.52 5.20
CA LEU A 187 -17.97 -7.26 5.08
C LEU A 187 -18.99 -6.53 4.20
N ILE A 188 -19.17 -5.22 4.40
CA ILE A 188 -20.06 -4.41 3.58
C ILE A 188 -19.57 -4.40 2.12
N ALA A 189 -18.28 -4.20 1.88
CA ALA A 189 -17.70 -4.19 0.56
C ALA A 189 -17.84 -5.56 -0.14
N ALA A 190 -17.60 -6.66 0.57
CA ALA A 190 -17.77 -8.01 0.02
C ALA A 190 -19.21 -8.27 -0.41
N LEU A 191 -20.20 -7.87 0.40
CA LEU A 191 -21.61 -8.01 0.06
C LEU A 191 -21.99 -7.20 -1.21
N ILE A 192 -21.46 -5.98 -1.35
CA ILE A 192 -21.65 -5.17 -2.55
C ILE A 192 -21.00 -5.85 -3.77
N LEU A 193 -19.77 -6.34 -3.64
CA LEU A 193 -19.07 -7.03 -4.73
C LEU A 193 -19.80 -8.31 -5.16
N VAL A 194 -20.32 -9.11 -4.21
CA VAL A 194 -21.15 -10.28 -4.52
C VAL A 194 -22.41 -9.88 -5.29
N ALA A 195 -23.09 -8.82 -4.84
CA ALA A 195 -24.29 -8.32 -5.50
C ALA A 195 -24.02 -7.83 -6.94
N LEU A 196 -22.77 -7.46 -7.25
CA LEU A 196 -22.32 -6.99 -8.56
C LEU A 196 -21.66 -8.11 -9.40
N GLY A 197 -21.64 -9.36 -8.92
CA GLY A 197 -21.22 -10.52 -9.68
C GLY A 197 -19.85 -11.10 -9.34
N THR A 198 -19.14 -10.56 -8.35
CA THR A 198 -17.89 -11.18 -7.86
C THR A 198 -18.22 -12.44 -7.05
N PRO A 199 -17.67 -13.64 -7.38
CA PRO A 199 -18.05 -14.89 -6.74
C PRO A 199 -17.57 -14.99 -5.30
N GLN A 200 -18.32 -15.74 -4.49
CA GLN A 200 -17.97 -16.15 -3.15
C GLN A 200 -18.39 -17.59 -2.94
N SER A 201 -17.53 -18.55 -3.29
CA SER A 201 -17.86 -19.96 -3.33
C SER A 201 -16.68 -20.86 -2.99
N LEU A 202 -16.96 -22.08 -2.59
CA LEU A 202 -15.98 -23.18 -2.42
C LEU A 202 -16.28 -24.35 -3.35
N SER A 203 -17.05 -24.14 -4.42
CA SER A 203 -17.55 -25.20 -5.31
C SER A 203 -16.53 -25.80 -6.29
N GLY A 204 -15.30 -25.29 -6.33
CA GLY A 204 -14.27 -25.78 -7.24
C GLY A 204 -14.42 -25.23 -8.66
N TYR A 205 -14.05 -26.03 -9.65
CA TYR A 205 -14.16 -25.65 -11.05
C TYR A 205 -15.61 -25.69 -11.53
N THR A 206 -16.00 -24.64 -12.25
CA THR A 206 -17.22 -24.60 -13.04
C THR A 206 -16.87 -24.86 -14.50
N THR A 207 -17.44 -25.91 -15.06
CA THR A 207 -17.22 -26.27 -16.47
C THR A 207 -18.24 -25.55 -17.36
N VAL A 208 -17.74 -24.78 -18.31
CA VAL A 208 -18.57 -24.05 -19.29
C VAL A 208 -18.18 -24.47 -20.72
N LYS A 209 -19.12 -24.37 -21.64
CA LYS A 209 -18.84 -24.53 -23.08
C LYS A 209 -18.51 -23.16 -23.67
N THR A 210 -17.43 -23.07 -24.43
CA THR A 210 -17.08 -21.87 -25.21
C THR A 210 -18.00 -21.73 -26.41
N VAL A 211 -17.98 -20.57 -27.05
CA VAL A 211 -18.77 -20.31 -28.28
C VAL A 211 -18.38 -21.26 -29.40
N GLU A 212 -17.11 -21.68 -29.45
CA GLU A 212 -16.58 -22.64 -30.42
C GLU A 212 -16.89 -24.10 -30.05
N GLY A 213 -17.62 -24.34 -28.95
CA GLY A 213 -18.02 -25.68 -28.49
C GLY A 213 -16.96 -26.41 -27.66
N ALA A 214 -15.81 -25.82 -27.41
CA ALA A 214 -14.80 -26.39 -26.51
C ALA A 214 -15.27 -26.33 -25.05
N THR A 215 -14.67 -27.15 -24.19
CA THR A 215 -14.94 -27.16 -22.75
C THR A 215 -13.87 -26.37 -22.04
N GLN A 216 -14.27 -25.39 -21.23
CA GLN A 216 -13.39 -24.61 -20.38
C GLN A 216 -13.75 -24.81 -18.91
N SER A 217 -12.77 -25.06 -18.07
CA SER A 217 -12.93 -25.15 -16.62
C SER A 217 -12.46 -23.86 -15.96
N ILE A 218 -13.38 -23.16 -15.29
CA ILE A 218 -13.12 -21.90 -14.60
C ILE A 218 -13.12 -22.16 -13.10
N LEU A 219 -12.03 -21.85 -12.42
CA LEU A 219 -11.96 -21.92 -10.96
C LEU A 219 -12.79 -20.80 -10.35
N VAL A 220 -13.78 -21.16 -9.55
CA VAL A 220 -14.58 -20.23 -8.76
C VAL A 220 -14.16 -20.39 -7.30
N GLY A 221 -13.96 -19.27 -6.59
CA GLY A 221 -13.43 -19.28 -5.23
C GLY A 221 -14.07 -18.26 -4.31
N PRO A 222 -13.55 -18.10 -3.07
CA PRO A 222 -13.98 -17.07 -2.11
C PRO A 222 -13.39 -15.70 -2.48
N VAL A 223 -13.70 -15.21 -3.68
CA VAL A 223 -13.06 -14.06 -4.32
C VAL A 223 -13.50 -12.75 -3.68
N ALA A 224 -14.81 -12.54 -3.49
CA ALA A 224 -15.34 -11.24 -3.03
C ALA A 224 -14.80 -10.82 -1.65
N SER A 225 -14.67 -11.77 -0.72
CA SER A 225 -14.10 -11.49 0.60
C SER A 225 -12.62 -11.14 0.52
N LEU A 226 -11.86 -11.79 -0.38
CA LEU A 226 -10.45 -11.48 -0.61
C LEU A 226 -10.29 -10.10 -1.27
N VAL A 227 -11.05 -9.81 -2.35
CA VAL A 227 -11.01 -8.52 -3.04
C VAL A 227 -11.38 -7.37 -2.10
N SER A 228 -12.34 -7.56 -1.20
CA SER A 228 -12.72 -6.51 -0.25
C SER A 228 -11.57 -6.06 0.65
N ILE A 229 -10.83 -6.99 1.24
CA ILE A 229 -9.67 -6.64 2.07
C ILE A 229 -8.48 -6.22 1.20
N MET A 230 -8.28 -6.82 0.03
CA MET A 230 -7.27 -6.44 -0.94
C MET A 230 -7.31 -4.93 -1.22
N GLN A 231 -8.49 -4.37 -1.43
CA GLN A 231 -8.66 -2.94 -1.75
C GLN A 231 -8.71 -2.05 -0.50
N ILE A 232 -9.57 -2.34 0.48
CA ILE A 232 -9.67 -1.55 1.74
C ILE A 232 -8.35 -1.58 2.51
N GLY A 233 -7.72 -2.73 2.50
CA GLY A 233 -6.42 -2.94 3.14
C GLY A 233 -5.26 -2.36 2.37
N THR A 234 -5.43 -1.74 1.19
CA THR A 234 -4.35 -1.35 0.27
C THR A 234 -3.28 -2.45 0.18
N ASN A 235 -3.73 -3.67 -0.10
CA ASN A 235 -2.90 -4.89 -0.14
C ASN A 235 -2.44 -5.23 -1.56
N GLY A 236 -3.38 -5.49 -2.48
CA GLY A 236 -3.15 -5.62 -3.91
C GLY A 236 -3.04 -7.03 -4.48
N GLY A 237 -2.70 -8.04 -3.70
CA GLY A 237 -2.61 -9.40 -4.20
C GLY A 237 -3.99 -10.04 -4.44
N GLY A 238 -4.25 -10.43 -5.69
CA GLY A 238 -5.51 -10.99 -6.12
C GLY A 238 -5.67 -12.48 -5.82
N TYR A 239 -6.89 -12.96 -5.98
CA TYR A 239 -7.21 -14.38 -5.96
C TYR A 239 -6.68 -15.07 -7.23
N TYR A 240 -6.80 -14.39 -8.37
CA TYR A 240 -6.31 -14.82 -9.67
C TYR A 240 -4.98 -14.12 -10.01
N GLY A 241 -4.16 -14.76 -10.87
CA GLY A 241 -2.89 -14.21 -11.30
C GLY A 241 -2.99 -12.87 -12.04
N ALA A 242 -4.07 -12.70 -12.84
CA ALA A 242 -4.34 -11.43 -13.53
C ALA A 242 -4.95 -10.35 -12.60
N ASN A 243 -5.16 -10.66 -11.33
CA ASN A 243 -5.67 -9.72 -10.33
C ASN A 243 -7.02 -9.11 -10.76
N SER A 244 -7.27 -7.82 -10.50
CA SER A 244 -8.53 -7.15 -10.89
C SER A 244 -8.71 -6.94 -12.41
N ALA A 245 -7.77 -7.37 -13.26
CA ALA A 245 -7.98 -7.57 -14.67
C ALA A 245 -8.79 -8.86 -14.96
N TYR A 246 -8.83 -9.81 -14.03
CA TYR A 246 -9.61 -11.03 -14.20
C TYR A 246 -11.11 -10.76 -14.06
N PRO A 247 -11.96 -11.26 -14.99
CA PRO A 247 -13.39 -10.95 -15.01
C PRO A 247 -14.16 -11.31 -13.73
N LEU A 248 -13.72 -12.33 -12.98
CA LEU A 248 -14.38 -12.72 -11.74
C LEU A 248 -13.96 -11.88 -10.52
N GLU A 249 -12.82 -11.18 -10.57
CA GLU A 249 -12.45 -10.22 -9.51
C GLU A 249 -13.09 -8.85 -9.71
N ASN A 250 -13.24 -8.43 -10.97
CA ASN A 250 -13.74 -7.10 -11.33
C ASN A 250 -14.67 -7.23 -12.56
N PRO A 251 -15.90 -7.74 -12.39
CA PRO A 251 -16.76 -8.13 -13.51
C PRO A 251 -17.32 -6.96 -14.33
N THR A 252 -17.46 -5.76 -13.73
CA THR A 252 -18.18 -4.64 -14.36
C THR A 252 -17.48 -3.31 -14.14
N PRO A 253 -17.76 -2.26 -14.96
CA PRO A 253 -17.29 -0.89 -14.67
C PRO A 253 -17.74 -0.36 -13.30
N ALA A 254 -18.88 -0.81 -12.78
CA ALA A 254 -19.34 -0.45 -11.45
C ALA A 254 -18.44 -1.04 -10.36
N THR A 255 -18.00 -2.29 -10.51
CA THR A 255 -17.04 -2.89 -9.58
C THR A 255 -15.69 -2.22 -9.67
N ASP A 256 -15.25 -1.75 -10.85
CA ASP A 256 -14.01 -1.00 -11.05
C ASP A 256 -14.02 0.30 -10.24
N VAL A 257 -15.05 1.12 -10.38
CA VAL A 257 -15.23 2.37 -9.63
C VAL A 257 -15.28 2.11 -8.11
N ILE A 258 -15.99 1.08 -7.67
CA ILE A 258 -16.08 0.72 -6.25
C ILE A 258 -14.72 0.32 -5.71
N GLN A 259 -13.97 -0.53 -6.41
CA GLN A 259 -12.65 -0.95 -5.98
C GLN A 259 -11.68 0.24 -5.90
N ILE A 260 -11.72 1.19 -6.84
CA ILE A 260 -10.96 2.45 -6.77
C ILE A 260 -11.32 3.25 -5.51
N LEU A 261 -12.61 3.39 -5.20
CA LEU A 261 -13.06 4.08 -3.97
C LEU A 261 -12.57 3.37 -2.70
N LEU A 262 -12.60 2.03 -2.68
CA LEU A 262 -12.11 1.25 -1.54
C LEU A 262 -10.61 1.42 -1.33
N MET A 263 -9.81 1.47 -2.40
CA MET A 263 -8.37 1.76 -2.33
C MET A 263 -8.09 3.13 -1.70
N LEU A 264 -8.81 4.16 -2.11
CA LEU A 264 -8.61 5.53 -1.62
C LEU A 264 -9.15 5.75 -0.20
N LEU A 265 -10.07 4.89 0.29
CA LEU A 265 -10.83 5.11 1.50
C LEU A 265 -9.93 5.23 2.74
N MET A 266 -9.21 4.18 3.10
CA MET A 266 -8.46 4.15 4.36
C MET A 266 -7.26 5.12 4.38
N PRO A 267 -6.47 5.29 3.31
CA PRO A 267 -5.45 6.33 3.26
C PRO A 267 -6.02 7.73 3.51
N THR A 268 -7.16 8.07 2.91
CA THR A 268 -7.83 9.36 3.11
C THR A 268 -8.38 9.51 4.52
N VAL A 269 -9.02 8.46 5.07
CA VAL A 269 -9.46 8.44 6.48
C VAL A 269 -8.30 8.76 7.42
N MET A 270 -7.13 8.14 7.20
CA MET A 270 -5.96 8.33 8.07
C MET A 270 -5.43 9.76 8.04
N CYS A 271 -5.52 10.47 6.90
CA CYS A 271 -5.19 11.90 6.84
C CYS A 271 -6.08 12.75 7.79
N PHE A 272 -7.36 12.43 7.89
CA PHE A 272 -8.27 13.12 8.81
C PHE A 272 -8.10 12.65 10.27
N VAL A 273 -7.87 11.35 10.50
CA VAL A 273 -7.60 10.78 11.83
C VAL A 273 -6.40 11.47 12.49
N TYR A 274 -5.38 11.83 11.70
CA TYR A 274 -4.24 12.58 12.18
C TYR A 274 -4.64 13.87 12.92
N GLY A 275 -5.42 14.72 12.29
CA GLY A 275 -5.87 15.98 12.92
C GLY A 275 -6.85 15.78 14.08
N GLU A 276 -7.71 14.76 14.00
CA GLU A 276 -8.68 14.42 15.07
C GLU A 276 -7.93 13.96 16.33
N MET A 277 -7.03 12.98 16.23
CA MET A 277 -6.29 12.43 17.37
C MET A 277 -5.32 13.43 18.00
N LEU A 278 -4.73 14.33 17.19
CA LEU A 278 -3.89 15.42 17.71
C LEU A 278 -4.71 16.52 18.42
N GLY A 279 -6.04 16.56 18.22
CA GLY A 279 -6.87 17.67 18.66
C GLY A 279 -6.59 18.98 17.89
N LYS A 280 -5.98 18.89 16.71
CA LYS A 280 -5.56 20.01 15.85
C LYS A 280 -6.04 19.78 14.41
N ARG A 281 -7.34 19.88 14.18
CA ARG A 281 -7.96 19.61 12.87
C ARG A 281 -7.36 20.40 11.70
N LYS A 282 -6.76 21.58 11.96
CA LYS A 282 -6.12 22.37 10.91
C LYS A 282 -4.86 21.73 10.37
N GLU A 283 -4.15 20.93 11.16
CA GLU A 283 -2.95 20.19 10.74
C GLU A 283 -3.26 19.06 9.72
N THR A 284 -4.54 18.69 9.56
CA THR A 284 -4.96 17.82 8.45
C THR A 284 -4.72 18.46 7.09
N ARG A 285 -4.76 19.80 6.98
CA ARG A 285 -4.72 20.51 5.69
C ARG A 285 -3.45 20.22 4.88
N PRO A 286 -2.22 20.44 5.41
CA PRO A 286 -1.01 20.15 4.64
C PRO A 286 -0.87 18.66 4.30
N ILE A 287 -1.30 17.78 5.20
CA ILE A 287 -1.26 16.33 4.98
C ILE A 287 -2.20 15.94 3.82
N LEU A 288 -3.47 16.30 3.90
CA LEU A 288 -4.49 15.94 2.90
C LEU A 288 -4.23 16.63 1.56
N TRP A 289 -4.13 17.96 1.57
CA TRP A 289 -4.00 18.71 0.32
C TRP A 289 -2.63 18.56 -0.32
N GLY A 290 -1.56 18.35 0.47
CA GLY A 290 -0.24 17.99 -0.04
C GLY A 290 -0.27 16.64 -0.75
N SER A 291 -0.88 15.62 -0.13
CA SER A 291 -1.03 14.29 -0.74
C SER A 291 -1.84 14.33 -2.03
N TYR A 292 -3.01 14.99 -2.01
CA TYR A 292 -3.86 15.07 -3.19
C TYR A 292 -3.31 15.97 -4.29
N ALA A 293 -2.50 17.00 -3.96
CA ALA A 293 -1.80 17.79 -4.96
C ALA A 293 -0.76 16.95 -5.70
N LEU A 294 0.03 16.14 -4.99
CA LEU A 294 0.96 15.18 -5.58
C LEU A 294 0.23 14.16 -6.44
N PHE A 295 -0.88 13.61 -5.94
CA PHE A 295 -1.72 12.67 -6.70
C PHE A 295 -2.25 13.27 -8.01
N VAL A 296 -2.69 14.53 -7.99
CA VAL A 296 -3.14 15.23 -9.22
C VAL A 296 -1.98 15.43 -10.19
N ILE A 297 -0.76 15.69 -9.70
CA ILE A 297 0.43 15.77 -10.55
C ILE A 297 0.70 14.41 -11.21
N ASP A 298 0.60 13.31 -10.48
CA ASP A 298 0.76 11.96 -11.03
C ASP A 298 -0.31 11.67 -12.10
N LEU A 299 -1.57 12.07 -11.88
CA LEU A 299 -2.63 11.96 -12.89
C LEU A 299 -2.33 12.78 -14.14
N VAL A 300 -1.85 14.01 -13.99
CA VAL A 300 -1.48 14.86 -15.15
C VAL A 300 -0.38 14.20 -15.96
N ILE A 301 0.63 13.61 -15.32
CA ILE A 301 1.69 12.86 -16.00
C ILE A 301 1.11 11.64 -16.73
N ALA A 302 0.28 10.84 -16.07
CA ALA A 302 -0.28 9.62 -16.65
C ALA A 302 -1.17 9.87 -17.88
N PHE A 303 -1.85 11.00 -17.90
CA PHE A 303 -2.76 11.38 -18.99
C PHE A 303 -2.12 12.25 -20.06
N VAL A 304 -0.79 12.37 -20.09
CA VAL A 304 -0.10 12.95 -21.24
C VAL A 304 -0.53 12.18 -22.49
N PRO A 305 -1.01 12.89 -23.54
CA PRO A 305 -1.48 12.23 -24.76
C PRO A 305 -0.37 11.39 -25.40
N ASP A 306 -0.51 10.10 -25.31
CA ASP A 306 0.31 9.13 -26.01
C ASP A 306 -0.67 8.12 -26.64
N PRO A 307 -0.69 7.95 -27.96
CA PRO A 307 -1.58 7.03 -28.64
C PRO A 307 -1.26 5.55 -28.34
N LEU A 308 -0.11 5.27 -27.71
CA LEU A 308 0.38 3.93 -27.53
C LEU A 308 -0.21 3.29 -26.25
N PHE A 309 -1.46 2.85 -26.35
CA PHE A 309 -1.93 1.76 -25.52
C PHE A 309 -1.51 0.46 -26.18
N GLY A 310 -0.66 -0.32 -25.50
CA GLY A 310 -0.14 -1.57 -26.03
C GLY A 310 -1.20 -2.65 -26.21
N PRO A 311 -0.91 -3.73 -26.94
CA PRO A 311 -1.77 -4.90 -27.03
C PRO A 311 -1.94 -5.51 -25.62
N GLY A 312 -3.16 -6.02 -25.34
CA GLY A 312 -3.48 -6.64 -24.04
C GLY A 312 -4.18 -5.72 -23.04
N MET A 313 -4.63 -4.53 -23.48
CA MET A 313 -5.47 -3.68 -22.65
C MET A 313 -6.83 -4.33 -22.41
N GLU A 314 -7.31 -4.23 -21.17
CA GLU A 314 -8.63 -4.74 -20.79
C GLU A 314 -9.75 -3.89 -21.41
N VAL A 315 -10.50 -4.50 -22.33
CA VAL A 315 -11.53 -3.82 -23.14
C VAL A 315 -12.69 -3.32 -22.28
N ARG A 316 -13.01 -4.00 -21.17
CA ARG A 316 -14.12 -3.64 -20.27
C ARG A 316 -13.96 -2.24 -19.66
N PHE A 317 -12.73 -1.80 -19.42
CA PHE A 317 -12.42 -0.55 -18.72
C PHE A 317 -11.81 0.51 -19.66
N GLY A 318 -11.11 0.08 -20.70
CA GLY A 318 -10.43 0.95 -21.65
C GLY A 318 -9.21 1.66 -21.04
N GLY A 319 -8.48 2.38 -21.90
CA GLY A 319 -7.21 3.00 -21.54
C GLY A 319 -7.29 4.03 -20.40
N PHE A 320 -8.37 4.78 -20.38
CA PHE A 320 -8.58 5.82 -19.36
C PHE A 320 -8.66 5.24 -17.95
N PHE A 321 -9.54 4.27 -17.72
CA PHE A 321 -9.69 3.66 -16.40
C PHE A 321 -8.49 2.80 -16.02
N SER A 322 -7.80 2.17 -17.00
CA SER A 322 -6.57 1.43 -16.72
C SER A 322 -5.43 2.36 -16.28
N ALA A 323 -5.25 3.52 -16.91
CA ALA A 323 -4.29 4.52 -16.48
C ALA A 323 -4.66 5.10 -15.09
N PHE A 324 -5.94 5.43 -14.89
CA PHE A 324 -6.42 5.94 -13.60
C PHE A 324 -6.23 4.92 -12.47
N TRP A 325 -6.56 3.66 -12.71
CA TRP A 325 -6.32 2.58 -11.75
C TRP A 325 -4.83 2.46 -11.41
N THR A 326 -3.97 2.46 -12.43
CA THR A 326 -2.51 2.35 -12.23
C THR A 326 -1.99 3.48 -11.35
N VAL A 327 -2.43 4.72 -11.55
CA VAL A 327 -2.05 5.85 -10.69
C VAL A 327 -2.61 5.66 -9.28
N VAL A 328 -3.88 5.30 -9.12
CA VAL A 328 -4.48 5.09 -7.79
C VAL A 328 -3.75 3.98 -7.04
N THR A 329 -3.58 2.81 -7.64
CA THR A 329 -3.00 1.65 -6.98
C THR A 329 -1.56 1.89 -6.53
N THR A 330 -0.77 2.67 -7.29
CA THR A 330 0.60 3.01 -6.94
C THR A 330 0.68 4.16 -5.95
N ALA A 331 -0.18 5.16 -6.07
CA ALA A 331 -0.27 6.29 -5.14
C ALA A 331 -0.65 5.88 -3.71
N VAL A 332 -1.51 4.87 -3.57
CA VAL A 332 -1.89 4.34 -2.24
C VAL A 332 -1.20 3.02 -1.89
N THR A 333 -0.18 2.65 -2.66
CA THR A 333 0.62 1.42 -2.48
C THR A 333 -0.25 0.16 -2.31
N THR A 334 -1.30 0.02 -3.15
CA THR A 334 -2.17 -1.17 -3.12
C THR A 334 -1.55 -2.32 -3.92
N GLY A 335 -1.17 -2.08 -5.18
CA GLY A 335 -0.57 -3.08 -6.07
C GLY A 335 -1.54 -3.85 -6.95
N SER A 336 -2.86 -3.77 -6.73
CA SER A 336 -3.83 -4.39 -7.62
C SER A 336 -3.79 -3.74 -9.01
N VAL A 337 -4.02 -4.54 -10.06
CA VAL A 337 -4.03 -4.08 -11.45
C VAL A 337 -5.34 -4.47 -12.13
N ASN A 338 -5.90 -3.59 -12.96
CA ASN A 338 -7.04 -3.90 -13.83
C ASN A 338 -6.66 -4.03 -15.30
N ALA A 339 -5.38 -3.91 -15.60
CA ALA A 339 -4.78 -4.15 -16.92
C ALA A 339 -3.30 -4.54 -16.73
N SER A 340 -2.72 -5.18 -17.74
CA SER A 340 -1.28 -5.43 -17.76
C SER A 340 -0.48 -4.13 -17.81
N LEU A 341 0.61 -4.03 -17.05
CA LEU A 341 1.53 -2.88 -17.12
C LEU A 341 2.22 -2.76 -18.49
N TYR A 342 2.27 -3.83 -19.28
CA TYR A 342 2.71 -3.77 -20.69
C TYR A 342 1.72 -3.04 -21.60
N ALA A 343 0.45 -2.95 -21.20
CA ALA A 343 -0.61 -2.36 -22.00
C ALA A 343 -0.79 -0.84 -21.75
N VAL A 344 -0.25 -0.30 -20.66
CA VAL A 344 -0.33 1.13 -20.36
C VAL A 344 0.85 1.90 -20.96
N ASN A 345 0.67 3.20 -21.23
CA ASN A 345 1.70 4.02 -21.82
C ASN A 345 2.85 4.33 -20.84
N GLN A 346 4.01 4.76 -21.37
CA GLN A 346 5.21 5.01 -20.57
C GLN A 346 5.05 6.17 -19.57
N PHE A 347 4.21 7.16 -19.85
CA PHE A 347 3.92 8.24 -18.89
C PHE A 347 3.08 7.74 -17.72
N THR A 348 2.17 6.79 -17.95
CA THR A 348 1.48 6.09 -16.85
C THR A 348 2.48 5.31 -15.99
N ILE A 349 3.50 4.68 -16.58
CA ILE A 349 4.58 4.00 -15.83
C ILE A 349 5.41 5.01 -15.03
N VAL A 350 5.74 6.19 -15.60
CA VAL A 350 6.42 7.27 -14.85
C VAL A 350 5.57 7.72 -13.66
N ALA A 351 4.27 7.95 -13.84
CA ALA A 351 3.36 8.30 -12.76
C ALA A 351 3.29 7.20 -11.69
N ALA A 352 3.25 5.93 -12.09
CA ALA A 352 3.29 4.80 -11.19
C ALA A 352 4.57 4.78 -10.32
N PHE A 353 5.72 5.04 -10.93
CA PHE A 353 6.97 5.22 -10.17
C PHE A 353 6.87 6.39 -9.19
N MET A 354 6.35 7.55 -9.61
CA MET A 354 6.23 8.71 -8.74
C MET A 354 5.38 8.40 -7.51
N GLY A 355 4.21 7.75 -7.67
CA GLY A 355 3.37 7.33 -6.56
C GLY A 355 4.13 6.44 -5.56
N MET A 356 4.88 5.43 -6.05
CA MET A 356 5.63 4.49 -5.23
C MET A 356 6.87 5.11 -4.57
N LEU A 357 7.58 6.00 -5.25
CA LEU A 357 8.81 6.63 -4.74
C LEU A 357 8.50 7.73 -3.72
N ILE A 358 7.39 8.45 -3.87
CA ILE A 358 6.92 9.47 -2.91
C ILE A 358 6.27 8.81 -1.68
N GLN A 359 5.48 7.75 -1.87
CA GLN A 359 4.77 6.99 -0.82
C GLN A 359 3.81 7.80 0.07
N SER A 360 3.43 8.99 -0.34
CA SER A 360 2.52 9.87 0.41
C SER A 360 1.51 10.58 -0.47
N THR A 361 1.06 9.93 -1.54
CA THR A 361 0.13 10.43 -2.56
C THR A 361 -1.28 9.78 -2.57
N PRO A 362 -2.00 9.58 -1.48
CA PRO A 362 -1.76 9.69 -0.03
C PRO A 362 -0.98 8.56 0.62
N GLY A 363 -0.49 7.59 -0.15
CA GLY A 363 0.30 6.46 0.33
C GLY A 363 -0.52 5.34 0.97
N GLY A 364 0.13 4.22 1.28
CA GLY A 364 -0.52 3.07 1.92
C GLY A 364 -1.10 3.42 3.28
N LYS A 365 -2.17 2.73 3.66
CA LYS A 365 -2.88 3.01 4.90
C LYS A 365 -1.95 3.05 6.12
N GLY A 366 -1.99 4.16 6.80
CA GLY A 366 -1.19 4.42 7.99
C GLY A 366 0.25 4.83 7.67
N VAL A 367 1.00 4.02 6.97
CA VAL A 367 2.43 4.29 6.69
C VAL A 367 2.61 5.49 5.76
N GLY A 368 1.74 5.68 4.76
CA GLY A 368 1.76 6.87 3.90
C GLY A 368 1.62 8.17 4.68
N LEU A 369 0.77 8.19 5.72
CA LEU A 369 0.69 9.30 6.67
C LEU A 369 2.03 9.53 7.39
N MET A 370 2.70 8.48 7.82
CA MET A 370 4.00 8.59 8.52
C MET A 370 5.06 9.18 7.58
N TYR A 371 5.09 8.80 6.29
CA TYR A 371 5.95 9.39 5.28
C TYR A 371 5.62 10.87 5.02
N MET A 372 4.34 11.23 4.93
CA MET A 372 3.97 12.63 4.76
C MET A 372 4.46 13.49 5.92
N VAL A 373 4.33 13.01 7.17
CA VAL A 373 4.86 13.72 8.34
C VAL A 373 6.39 13.77 8.32
N MET A 374 7.07 12.72 7.83
CA MET A 374 8.52 12.75 7.58
C MET A 374 8.90 13.91 6.66
N TYR A 375 8.21 14.07 5.53
CA TYR A 375 8.45 15.18 4.60
C TYR A 375 8.10 16.54 5.22
N VAL A 376 7.06 16.62 6.05
CA VAL A 376 6.76 17.84 6.82
C VAL A 376 7.94 18.22 7.72
N VAL A 377 8.52 17.26 8.44
CA VAL A 377 9.68 17.51 9.32
C VAL A 377 10.89 17.97 8.52
N ILE A 378 11.18 17.35 7.37
CA ILE A 378 12.27 17.78 6.46
C ILE A 378 12.02 19.21 5.97
N THR A 379 10.82 19.50 5.49
CA THR A 379 10.44 20.81 4.96
C THR A 379 10.54 21.89 6.03
N VAL A 380 10.01 21.64 7.23
CA VAL A 380 10.09 22.57 8.36
C VAL A 380 11.54 22.84 8.75
N PHE A 381 12.39 21.83 8.72
CA PHE A 381 13.81 21.98 9.01
C PHE A 381 14.51 22.85 7.98
N ILE A 382 14.34 22.57 6.68
CA ILE A 382 14.97 23.32 5.58
C ILE A 382 14.50 24.78 5.62
N VAL A 383 13.17 25.00 5.63
CA VAL A 383 12.59 26.36 5.61
C VAL A 383 12.94 27.13 6.89
N GLY A 384 12.97 26.46 8.04
CA GLY A 384 13.40 27.06 9.30
C GLY A 384 14.82 27.60 9.21
N LEU A 385 15.76 26.79 8.74
CA LEU A 385 17.16 27.20 8.56
C LEU A 385 17.30 28.36 7.55
N MET A 386 16.59 28.29 6.40
CA MET A 386 16.62 29.33 5.38
C MET A 386 16.05 30.68 5.86
N SER A 387 15.05 30.65 6.75
CA SER A 387 14.42 31.84 7.30
C SER A 387 15.05 32.33 8.61
N GLY A 388 16.10 31.69 9.10
CA GLY A 388 16.75 32.02 10.38
C GLY A 388 15.87 31.76 11.61
N ARG A 389 14.85 30.92 11.49
CA ARG A 389 13.93 30.55 12.57
C ARG A 389 14.25 29.18 13.14
N THR A 390 13.97 28.99 14.43
CA THR A 390 14.05 27.67 15.04
C THR A 390 13.05 26.71 14.36
N PRO A 391 13.51 25.56 13.82
CA PRO A 391 12.60 24.58 13.23
C PRO A 391 11.69 23.98 14.31
N GLU A 392 10.38 24.14 14.16
CA GLU A 392 9.36 23.65 15.09
C GLU A 392 8.21 22.98 14.35
N TYR A 393 7.76 21.84 14.86
CA TYR A 393 6.58 21.15 14.37
C TYR A 393 5.64 20.82 15.53
N LEU A 394 4.35 21.08 15.35
CA LEU A 394 3.30 20.93 16.38
C LEU A 394 3.56 21.70 17.69
N GLY A 395 4.46 22.68 17.67
CA GLY A 395 4.94 23.41 18.84
C GLY A 395 6.07 22.71 19.60
N MET A 396 6.73 21.75 18.99
CA MET A 396 7.93 21.07 19.52
C MET A 396 9.13 21.37 18.64
N LYS A 397 10.26 21.72 19.26
CA LYS A 397 11.52 21.96 18.57
C LYS A 397 12.02 20.67 17.89
N ILE A 398 12.40 20.77 16.61
CA ILE A 398 13.07 19.70 15.87
C ILE A 398 14.57 19.79 16.16
N THR A 399 15.14 18.68 16.61
CA THR A 399 16.56 18.56 16.95
C THR A 399 17.35 17.91 15.82
N GLY A 400 18.69 18.06 15.81
CA GLY A 400 19.55 17.38 14.84
C GLY A 400 19.40 15.85 14.84
N ARG A 401 19.09 15.24 15.99
CA ARG A 401 18.80 13.82 16.10
C ARG A 401 17.51 13.43 15.34
N ASP A 402 16.47 14.26 15.43
CA ASP A 402 15.21 14.00 14.72
C ASP A 402 15.43 14.07 13.21
N VAL A 403 16.20 15.05 12.76
CA VAL A 403 16.58 15.20 11.34
C VAL A 403 17.40 14.00 10.86
N LEU A 404 18.36 13.54 11.66
CA LEU A 404 19.16 12.35 11.31
C LEU A 404 18.27 11.11 11.15
N ILE A 405 17.34 10.87 12.08
CA ILE A 405 16.40 9.73 11.98
C ILE A 405 15.56 9.82 10.70
N VAL A 406 15.04 10.99 10.40
CA VAL A 406 14.21 11.24 9.22
C VAL A 406 15.01 11.05 7.92
N MET A 407 16.25 11.54 7.87
CA MET A 407 17.13 11.36 6.71
C MET A 407 17.50 9.90 6.48
N ILE A 408 17.78 9.14 7.54
CA ILE A 408 18.01 7.69 7.44
C ILE A 408 16.73 7.01 6.91
N ALA A 409 15.55 7.36 7.45
CA ALA A 409 14.27 6.78 6.98
C ALA A 409 14.03 7.05 5.50
N PHE A 410 14.35 8.25 5.01
CA PHE A 410 14.26 8.61 3.59
C PHE A 410 15.23 7.79 2.73
N LEU A 411 16.48 7.58 3.19
CA LEU A 411 17.51 6.87 2.44
C LEU A 411 17.33 5.34 2.38
N VAL A 412 16.48 4.76 3.21
CA VAL A 412 16.20 3.31 3.16
C VAL A 412 15.77 2.90 1.76
N HIS A 413 14.78 3.60 1.16
CA HIS A 413 14.20 3.21 -0.13
C HIS A 413 15.20 3.23 -1.29
N PRO A 414 15.96 4.31 -1.56
CA PRO A 414 16.97 4.31 -2.62
C PRO A 414 17.94 3.12 -2.50
N ILE A 415 18.39 2.83 -1.30
CA ILE A 415 19.37 1.76 -1.05
C ILE A 415 18.77 0.39 -1.40
N ILE A 416 17.58 0.07 -0.87
CA ILE A 416 16.96 -1.25 -1.08
C ILE A 416 16.36 -1.44 -2.46
N ILE A 417 16.19 -0.37 -3.25
CA ILE A 417 15.79 -0.43 -4.66
C ILE A 417 17.02 -0.64 -5.56
N LEU A 418 18.02 0.21 -5.41
CA LEU A 418 19.13 0.28 -6.37
C LEU A 418 20.10 -0.90 -6.26
N ILE A 419 20.42 -1.34 -5.03
CA ILE A 419 21.36 -2.45 -4.84
C ILE A 419 20.87 -3.72 -5.53
N PRO A 420 19.65 -4.25 -5.27
CA PRO A 420 19.19 -5.47 -5.92
C PRO A 420 18.93 -5.29 -7.42
N THR A 421 18.56 -4.08 -7.89
CA THR A 421 18.46 -3.78 -9.33
C THR A 421 19.81 -4.01 -10.02
N VAL A 422 20.90 -3.47 -9.45
CA VAL A 422 22.26 -3.69 -9.99
C VAL A 422 22.66 -5.17 -9.91
N LEU A 423 22.38 -5.83 -8.80
CA LEU A 423 22.69 -7.25 -8.62
C LEU A 423 21.95 -8.13 -9.61
N ALA A 424 20.69 -7.84 -9.96
CA ALA A 424 19.93 -8.60 -10.95
C ALA A 424 20.61 -8.63 -12.32
N TYR A 425 21.23 -7.53 -12.74
CA TYR A 425 22.02 -7.48 -13.98
C TYR A 425 23.42 -8.09 -13.81
N ALA A 426 24.11 -7.76 -12.73
CA ALA A 426 25.47 -8.23 -12.48
C ALA A 426 25.57 -9.77 -12.35
N THR A 427 24.52 -10.41 -11.82
CA THR A 427 24.45 -11.88 -11.69
C THR A 427 23.85 -12.58 -12.91
N GLY A 428 23.32 -11.83 -13.87
CA GLY A 428 22.59 -12.38 -15.01
C GLY A 428 21.16 -12.86 -14.69
N ALA A 429 20.65 -12.61 -13.48
CA ALA A 429 19.32 -13.04 -13.06
C ALA A 429 18.20 -12.40 -13.91
N ALA A 430 18.37 -11.14 -14.33
CA ALA A 430 17.45 -10.46 -15.24
C ALA A 430 17.38 -11.18 -16.61
N ASN A 431 18.52 -11.57 -17.16
CA ASN A 431 18.58 -12.30 -18.43
C ASN A 431 17.93 -13.69 -18.32
N ALA A 432 18.05 -14.36 -17.16
CA ALA A 432 17.49 -15.68 -16.91
C ALA A 432 15.96 -15.72 -16.98
N ILE A 433 15.27 -14.60 -16.73
CA ILE A 433 13.82 -14.45 -16.89
C ILE A 433 13.42 -13.77 -18.21
N GLY A 434 14.35 -13.65 -19.16
CA GLY A 434 14.08 -13.12 -20.49
C GLY A 434 14.07 -11.59 -20.62
N VAL A 435 14.56 -10.87 -19.60
CA VAL A 435 14.62 -9.40 -19.63
C VAL A 435 15.76 -8.94 -20.51
N SER A 436 15.47 -8.09 -21.49
CA SER A 436 16.47 -7.51 -22.37
C SER A 436 17.30 -6.41 -21.68
N GLY A 437 18.57 -6.23 -22.11
CA GLY A 437 19.47 -5.20 -21.59
C GLY A 437 19.19 -3.79 -22.13
N ASN A 438 17.97 -3.48 -22.55
CA ASN A 438 17.56 -2.16 -23.06
C ASN A 438 16.82 -1.33 -21.98
N ALA A 439 16.40 -0.09 -22.33
CA ALA A 439 15.72 0.81 -21.41
C ALA A 439 14.41 0.22 -20.87
N LEU A 440 13.65 -0.53 -21.68
CA LEU A 440 12.42 -1.18 -21.24
C LEU A 440 12.73 -2.28 -20.21
N GLY A 441 13.72 -3.13 -20.48
CA GLY A 441 14.13 -4.16 -19.52
C GLY A 441 14.64 -3.56 -18.21
N PHE A 442 15.42 -2.47 -18.27
CA PHE A 442 15.81 -1.74 -17.08
C PHE A 442 14.59 -1.20 -16.31
N THR A 443 13.61 -0.63 -17.00
CA THR A 443 12.34 -0.17 -16.40
C THR A 443 11.65 -1.29 -15.63
N GLN A 444 11.58 -2.49 -16.20
CA GLN A 444 10.89 -3.63 -15.61
C GLN A 444 11.57 -4.11 -14.33
N VAL A 445 12.89 -4.29 -14.33
CA VAL A 445 13.64 -4.73 -13.13
C VAL A 445 13.64 -3.63 -12.05
N PHE A 446 13.80 -2.37 -12.45
CA PHE A 446 13.75 -1.25 -11.53
C PHE A 446 12.35 -1.09 -10.90
N TYR A 447 11.28 -1.34 -11.69
CA TYR A 447 9.89 -1.34 -11.21
C TYR A 447 9.67 -2.44 -10.17
N GLU A 448 10.14 -3.65 -10.43
CA GLU A 448 10.03 -4.81 -9.55
C GLU A 448 10.54 -4.47 -8.13
N PHE A 449 11.78 -3.97 -8.04
CA PHE A 449 12.35 -3.60 -6.74
C PHE A 449 11.76 -2.32 -6.15
N THR A 450 11.28 -1.38 -6.98
CA THR A 450 10.56 -0.19 -6.50
C THR A 450 9.23 -0.59 -5.88
N SER A 451 8.47 -1.48 -6.54
CA SER A 451 7.20 -2.00 -6.04
C SER A 451 7.39 -2.80 -4.75
N ALA A 452 8.41 -3.66 -4.70
CA ALA A 452 8.77 -4.40 -3.49
C ALA A 452 9.14 -3.47 -2.33
N ALA A 453 10.00 -2.46 -2.57
CA ALA A 453 10.44 -1.51 -1.55
C ALA A 453 9.30 -0.62 -1.02
N ALA A 454 8.43 -0.16 -1.92
CA ALA A 454 7.27 0.65 -1.58
C ALA A 454 6.15 -0.17 -0.90
N ASN A 455 6.28 -1.48 -0.81
CA ASN A 455 5.22 -2.41 -0.40
C ASN A 455 3.92 -2.19 -1.22
N ASN A 456 4.10 -2.07 -2.55
CA ASN A 456 2.99 -1.87 -3.50
C ASN A 456 2.45 -3.21 -4.00
N GLY A 457 3.22 -3.97 -4.77
CA GLY A 457 2.88 -5.32 -5.25
C GLY A 457 2.53 -5.44 -6.73
N SER A 458 2.32 -4.32 -7.48
CA SER A 458 2.21 -4.38 -8.93
C SER A 458 3.55 -4.69 -9.58
N ASP A 459 3.56 -5.48 -10.64
CA ASP A 459 4.79 -5.91 -11.32
C ASP A 459 4.58 -6.10 -12.83
N PHE A 460 5.68 -6.29 -13.53
CA PHE A 460 5.68 -6.68 -14.94
C PHE A 460 5.80 -8.19 -15.13
N PHE A 461 6.36 -8.91 -14.16
CA PHE A 461 6.83 -10.27 -14.37
C PHE A 461 5.85 -11.34 -13.92
N GLY A 462 5.07 -11.10 -12.87
CA GLY A 462 4.18 -12.10 -12.29
C GLY A 462 4.91 -13.43 -12.04
N ALA A 463 4.31 -14.53 -12.47
CA ALA A 463 4.88 -15.85 -12.30
C ALA A 463 6.25 -16.06 -13.00
N SER A 464 6.64 -15.23 -13.95
CA SER A 464 7.95 -15.32 -14.62
C SER A 464 9.10 -14.95 -13.68
N ALA A 465 8.86 -14.15 -12.63
CA ALA A 465 9.84 -13.82 -11.61
C ALA A 465 10.06 -14.96 -10.58
N ASN A 466 9.37 -16.10 -10.70
CA ASN A 466 9.52 -17.21 -9.77
C ASN A 466 10.87 -17.90 -9.93
N THR A 467 11.90 -17.26 -9.46
CA THR A 467 13.28 -17.76 -9.38
C THR A 467 13.85 -17.52 -8.00
N VAL A 468 14.81 -18.33 -7.57
CA VAL A 468 15.43 -18.19 -6.24
C VAL A 468 15.98 -16.78 -6.02
N PHE A 469 16.61 -16.17 -7.05
CA PHE A 469 17.15 -14.81 -6.94
C PHE A 469 16.05 -13.78 -6.65
N PHE A 470 15.00 -13.72 -7.49
CA PHE A 470 13.93 -12.74 -7.32
C PHE A 470 13.12 -13.03 -6.07
N ASN A 471 12.79 -14.29 -5.75
CA ASN A 471 12.05 -14.64 -4.54
C ASN A 471 12.78 -14.18 -3.27
N ILE A 472 14.09 -14.43 -3.15
CA ILE A 472 14.85 -14.03 -1.96
C ILE A 472 15.09 -12.53 -1.92
N SER A 473 15.51 -11.91 -3.04
CA SER A 473 15.86 -10.49 -3.06
C SER A 473 14.62 -9.59 -2.85
N THR A 474 13.50 -9.86 -3.53
CA THR A 474 12.25 -9.10 -3.33
C THR A 474 11.68 -9.31 -1.92
N GLY A 475 11.76 -10.55 -1.38
CA GLY A 475 11.36 -10.82 0.01
C GLY A 475 12.14 -9.96 1.01
N LEU A 476 13.45 -9.90 0.90
CA LEU A 476 14.30 -9.08 1.77
C LEU A 476 14.03 -7.58 1.59
N VAL A 477 13.82 -7.12 0.35
CA VAL A 477 13.47 -5.73 0.04
C VAL A 477 12.12 -5.35 0.67
N MET A 478 11.09 -6.20 0.51
CA MET A 478 9.77 -5.96 1.09
C MET A 478 9.81 -5.90 2.62
N PHE A 479 10.55 -6.78 3.26
CA PHE A 479 10.72 -6.80 4.70
C PHE A 479 11.41 -5.52 5.20
N ALA A 480 12.52 -5.14 4.56
CA ALA A 480 13.24 -3.91 4.89
C ALA A 480 12.40 -2.66 4.61
N GLY A 481 11.72 -2.59 3.45
CA GLY A 481 10.85 -1.47 3.05
C GLY A 481 9.69 -1.24 4.01
N ARG A 482 9.18 -2.30 4.65
CA ARG A 482 8.09 -2.18 5.63
C ARG A 482 8.59 -1.79 7.02
N PHE A 483 9.47 -2.59 7.59
CA PHE A 483 9.78 -2.51 9.01
C PHE A 483 10.86 -1.50 9.36
N ALA A 484 11.82 -1.20 8.48
CA ALA A 484 12.84 -0.19 8.78
C ALA A 484 12.26 1.23 8.85
N PRO A 485 11.46 1.73 7.88
CA PRO A 485 10.84 3.03 8.00
C PRO A 485 9.86 3.14 9.17
N ILE A 486 9.02 2.12 9.41
CA ILE A 486 8.12 2.11 10.58
C ILE A 486 8.94 2.27 11.87
N SER A 487 10.01 1.50 12.04
CA SER A 487 10.86 1.54 13.23
C SER A 487 11.53 2.90 13.43
N LEU A 488 12.05 3.48 12.34
CA LEU A 488 12.71 4.80 12.37
C LEU A 488 11.72 5.92 12.67
N LEU A 489 10.55 5.92 12.02
CA LEU A 489 9.54 6.95 12.26
C LEU A 489 8.88 6.80 13.65
N MET A 490 8.73 5.58 14.16
CA MET A 490 8.36 5.35 15.56
C MET A 490 9.44 5.85 16.53
N ALA A 491 10.72 5.71 16.19
CA ALA A 491 11.81 6.28 16.97
C ALA A 491 11.79 7.82 16.93
N LEU A 492 11.43 8.44 15.80
CA LEU A 492 11.21 9.87 15.68
C LEU A 492 10.12 10.33 16.67
N SER A 493 8.93 9.74 16.61
CA SER A 493 7.85 10.11 17.53
C SER A 493 8.20 9.79 18.98
N GLY A 494 8.97 8.70 19.21
CA GLY A 494 9.53 8.35 20.53
C GLY A 494 10.53 9.36 21.06
N SER A 495 11.27 10.04 20.18
CA SER A 495 12.16 11.15 20.59
C SER A 495 11.39 12.42 20.92
N MET A 496 10.19 12.59 20.38
CA MET A 496 9.35 13.79 20.57
C MET A 496 8.40 13.68 21.77
N ILE A 497 8.10 12.47 22.22
CA ILE A 497 7.19 12.23 23.34
C ILE A 497 7.69 12.92 24.62
N GLY A 498 6.78 13.55 25.35
CA GLY A 498 7.09 14.24 26.59
C GLY A 498 7.80 15.60 26.43
N ARG A 499 8.10 16.03 25.19
CA ARG A 499 8.63 17.38 24.96
C ARG A 499 7.59 18.44 25.36
N LYS A 500 8.09 19.48 26.04
CA LYS A 500 7.26 20.64 26.38
C LYS A 500 7.00 21.47 25.13
N ARG A 501 5.84 22.12 25.09
CA ARG A 501 5.52 23.07 24.04
C ARG A 501 6.50 24.25 24.10
N HIS A 502 7.14 24.55 22.99
CA HIS A 502 7.93 25.76 22.81
C HIS A 502 7.00 26.93 22.47
N VAL A 503 7.29 28.13 22.98
CA VAL A 503 6.40 29.30 22.86
C VAL A 503 6.86 30.24 21.73
N GLU A 504 7.94 29.93 21.02
CA GLU A 504 8.40 30.76 19.91
C GLU A 504 7.44 30.70 18.71
N ILE A 505 7.48 31.74 17.87
CA ILE A 505 6.65 31.87 16.65
C ILE A 505 7.27 30.96 15.57
N GLY A 506 6.95 29.67 15.63
CA GLY A 506 7.32 28.70 14.60
C GLY A 506 6.63 28.95 13.26
N LEU A 507 6.98 28.16 12.26
CA LEU A 507 6.29 28.15 10.97
C LEU A 507 4.83 27.67 11.13
N LYS A 508 3.89 28.42 10.56
CA LYS A 508 2.47 28.01 10.53
C LYS A 508 2.29 26.92 9.48
N THR A 509 2.33 25.66 9.92
CA THR A 509 2.23 24.48 9.05
C THR A 509 0.83 24.31 8.43
N GLU A 510 -0.23 24.82 9.07
CA GLU A 510 -1.62 24.68 8.60
C GLU A 510 -2.01 25.61 7.41
N THR A 511 -1.06 26.34 6.82
CA THR A 511 -1.33 27.32 5.74
C THR A 511 -1.20 26.70 4.35
N ALA A 512 -1.92 27.28 3.37
CA ALA A 512 -1.80 26.89 1.96
C ALA A 512 -0.37 27.11 1.42
N THR A 513 0.28 28.23 1.82
CA THR A 513 1.67 28.51 1.45
C THR A 513 2.61 27.39 1.90
N PHE A 514 2.47 26.91 3.13
CA PHE A 514 3.27 25.78 3.62
C PHE A 514 2.98 24.51 2.80
N THR A 515 1.72 24.24 2.45
CA THR A 515 1.38 23.09 1.61
C THR A 515 2.07 23.14 0.25
N VAL A 516 2.12 24.30 -0.41
CA VAL A 516 2.83 24.47 -1.69
C VAL A 516 4.34 24.24 -1.52
N VAL A 517 4.94 24.79 -0.47
CA VAL A 517 6.37 24.58 -0.17
C VAL A 517 6.66 23.12 0.14
N LEU A 518 5.77 22.43 0.87
CA LEU A 518 5.87 21.00 1.17
C LEU A 518 5.87 20.16 -0.11
N VAL A 519 4.90 20.39 -1.01
CA VAL A 519 4.81 19.70 -2.31
C VAL A 519 6.07 19.96 -3.15
N GLY A 520 6.52 21.20 -3.24
CA GLY A 520 7.75 21.55 -3.96
C GLY A 520 8.99 20.86 -3.37
N SER A 521 9.10 20.83 -2.04
CA SER A 521 10.21 20.15 -1.36
C SER A 521 10.22 18.63 -1.62
N ILE A 522 9.05 17.98 -1.61
CA ILE A 522 8.92 16.55 -1.92
C ILE A 522 9.35 16.28 -3.36
N ILE A 523 8.85 17.04 -4.32
CA ILE A 523 9.21 16.88 -5.74
C ILE A 523 10.70 17.03 -5.94
N ILE A 524 11.33 18.06 -5.36
CA ILE A 524 12.78 18.29 -5.47
C ILE A 524 13.56 17.10 -4.87
N LEU A 525 13.20 16.65 -3.67
CA LEU A 525 13.89 15.54 -3.01
C LEU A 525 13.81 14.25 -3.84
N VAL A 526 12.62 13.91 -4.33
CA VAL A 526 12.41 12.71 -5.15
C VAL A 526 13.09 12.83 -6.50
N ALA A 527 13.00 13.99 -7.15
CA ALA A 527 13.68 14.23 -8.42
C ALA A 527 15.20 14.11 -8.28
N LEU A 528 15.82 14.73 -7.28
CA LEU A 528 17.27 14.63 -7.06
C LEU A 528 17.71 13.18 -6.79
N THR A 529 16.85 12.37 -6.19
CA THR A 529 17.18 10.98 -5.83
C THR A 529 16.97 10.02 -6.99
N PHE A 530 15.88 10.15 -7.74
CA PHE A 530 15.40 9.10 -8.65
C PHE A 530 15.32 9.53 -10.12
N PHE A 531 15.40 10.82 -10.45
CA PHE A 531 15.28 11.29 -11.82
C PHE A 531 16.27 10.62 -12.79
N PRO A 532 17.55 10.38 -12.45
CA PRO A 532 18.46 9.66 -13.36
C PRO A 532 17.94 8.28 -13.78
N PHE A 533 17.32 7.55 -12.87
CA PHE A 533 16.79 6.20 -13.12
C PHE A 533 15.50 6.25 -13.96
N LEU A 534 14.63 7.24 -13.71
CA LEU A 534 13.44 7.47 -14.55
C LEU A 534 13.84 7.91 -15.96
N ALA A 535 14.91 8.70 -16.10
CA ALA A 535 15.42 9.14 -17.40
C ALA A 535 16.01 7.97 -18.20
N LEU A 536 16.79 7.08 -17.57
CA LEU A 536 17.41 5.91 -18.21
C LEU A 536 16.43 4.74 -18.44
N GLY A 537 15.34 4.70 -17.72
CA GLY A 537 14.29 3.69 -17.82
C GLY A 537 13.12 4.15 -18.70
N PRO A 538 11.96 4.47 -18.10
CA PRO A 538 10.72 4.68 -18.84
C PRO A 538 10.77 5.85 -19.81
N ILE A 539 11.47 6.94 -19.49
CA ILE A 539 11.58 8.09 -20.40
C ILE A 539 12.41 7.73 -21.65
N LEU A 540 13.55 7.05 -21.46
CA LEU A 540 14.35 6.59 -22.60
C LEU A 540 13.62 5.52 -23.42
N ALA A 541 12.88 4.61 -22.77
CA ALA A 541 12.07 3.61 -23.45
C ALA A 541 11.00 4.24 -24.34
N TRP A 542 10.37 5.33 -23.88
CA TRP A 542 9.43 6.10 -24.70
C TRP A 542 10.08 6.70 -25.95
N PHE A 543 11.25 7.34 -25.81
CA PHE A 543 11.98 7.86 -26.96
C PHE A 543 12.40 6.77 -27.94
N GLN A 544 12.85 5.62 -27.47
CA GLN A 544 13.25 4.48 -28.31
C GLN A 544 12.04 3.90 -29.07
N GLY A 545 10.89 3.77 -28.42
CA GLY A 545 9.65 3.30 -29.06
C GLY A 545 9.19 4.22 -30.19
N HIS A 546 9.27 5.53 -30.01
CA HIS A 546 8.92 6.51 -31.05
C HIS A 546 9.95 6.58 -32.19
N ALA A 547 11.24 6.37 -31.89
CA ALA A 547 12.29 6.37 -32.92
C ALA A 547 12.25 5.13 -33.83
N THR A 548 11.71 4.00 -33.36
CA THR A 548 11.61 2.74 -34.13
C THR A 548 10.34 2.60 -34.93
N GLY A 549 9.45 3.60 -34.92
CA GLY A 549 8.25 3.61 -35.78
C GLY A 549 7.19 2.59 -35.39
N PHE A 550 7.18 2.10 -34.18
CA PHE A 550 6.04 1.39 -33.61
C PHE A 550 4.95 2.42 -33.24
N GLY A 551 4.33 2.98 -34.25
CA GLY A 551 3.13 3.79 -34.22
C GLY A 551 1.98 2.97 -34.76
#